data_5697f3e153aa3b60deed5d1198a694b7
#
_entry.id   5697f3e153aa3b60deed5d1198a694b7
#
_cell.length_a   1.000
_cell.length_b   1.000
_cell.length_c   1.000
_cell.angle_alpha   90.00
_cell.angle_beta   90.00
_cell.angle_gamma   90.00
#
_symmetry.space_group_name_H-M   'P 1'
#
loop_
_entity.id
_entity.type
_entity.pdbx_description
1 polymer ?
#
loop_
_entity_poly.entity_id
_entity_poly.type
_entity_poly.pdbx_seq_one_letter_code
_entity_poly.pdbx_strand_id
1 'polypeptide(L)'
;MIQNPNRYTITAALPYTNGPIHIGHLAGVYVPSDIYARYLRIQGRDVAFICGSDEHGVAISMKAKKEGITPQQVIDKYDAIIRQSFLDFGISFDNYSRTSSKIHHDTASEFFKKLYDNGDFIEEVTDQLYDAKADQFLADRFVMGTCPKCGNEEAYGDQCEKCGSTLNATDLINPKSTITGETPIMKSTKHWFLPLDRYQDFLKEWILVGHAKDWKTNVLGQVKSWLDDGLKPRAVTRDLDWGIDVPVAGAVGKKLYVWFDAPIGYISATKEWAERIGKNWEDYWKKEDTKLVHFIGKDNIVFHCIIFPAMLKAEGSYILPDNVPANEFLNLEGNKLSTSKNWAVWLHEYLLDFPDKQDVLRYALTANAPETKDNDFTWKDFQARNNNELAAIFGNFINRVVVLTNKY
;
A
#
# COMPACT_ATOMS: atom_id res chain seq x y z
N MET A 1 19.87 8.20 13.03
CA MET A 1 19.78 6.73 12.77
C MET A 1 20.12 5.98 14.05
N ILE A 2 19.27 5.05 14.45
CA ILE A 2 19.52 4.19 15.63
C ILE A 2 20.71 3.28 15.31
N GLN A 3 21.80 3.44 16.05
CA GLN A 3 22.93 2.50 15.96
C GLN A 3 22.58 1.24 16.75
N ASN A 4 22.48 0.09 16.08
CA ASN A 4 22.18 -1.21 16.68
C ASN A 4 20.77 -1.30 17.31
N PRO A 5 19.69 -1.19 16.56
CA PRO A 5 18.36 -1.32 17.11
C PRO A 5 18.13 -2.72 17.70
N ASN A 6 17.41 -2.80 18.83
CA ASN A 6 17.07 -4.08 19.45
C ASN A 6 16.01 -4.81 18.62
N ARG A 7 15.06 -4.06 18.03
CA ARG A 7 13.90 -4.57 17.31
C ARG A 7 13.75 -3.93 15.94
N TYR A 8 13.07 -4.64 15.05
CA TYR A 8 12.70 -4.18 13.74
C TYR A 8 11.20 -4.44 13.50
N THR A 9 10.50 -3.39 13.10
CA THR A 9 9.16 -3.50 12.52
C THR A 9 9.29 -3.31 11.02
N ILE A 10 9.11 -4.38 10.27
CA ILE A 10 9.13 -4.38 8.80
C ILE A 10 7.69 -4.50 8.33
N THR A 11 7.25 -3.56 7.51
CA THR A 11 5.94 -3.63 6.88
C THR A 11 6.07 -3.73 5.38
N ALA A 12 5.16 -4.45 4.75
CA ALA A 12 4.98 -4.49 3.31
C ALA A 12 3.64 -3.82 2.97
N ALA A 13 3.60 -2.97 1.94
CA ALA A 13 2.38 -2.30 1.53
C ALA A 13 1.22 -3.28 1.39
N LEU A 14 0.07 -2.93 1.98
CA LEU A 14 -1.11 -3.78 1.97
C LEU A 14 -1.62 -3.92 0.53
N PRO A 15 -1.78 -5.15 -0.01
CA PRO A 15 -2.40 -5.34 -1.31
C PRO A 15 -3.88 -4.99 -1.24
N TYR A 16 -4.36 -4.26 -2.26
CA TYR A 16 -5.75 -3.90 -2.37
C TYR A 16 -6.60 -5.11 -2.82
N THR A 17 -7.61 -5.46 -2.05
CA THR A 17 -8.30 -6.76 -2.15
C THR A 17 -9.43 -6.73 -3.19
N ASN A 18 -9.17 -6.18 -4.37
CA ASN A 18 -10.09 -6.15 -5.52
C ASN A 18 -9.66 -7.08 -6.67
N GLY A 19 -8.60 -7.85 -6.49
CA GLY A 19 -8.02 -8.79 -7.45
C GLY A 19 -6.84 -9.56 -6.86
N PRO A 20 -6.33 -10.58 -7.56
CA PRO A 20 -5.15 -11.30 -7.13
C PRO A 20 -3.88 -10.45 -7.29
N ILE A 21 -2.77 -10.90 -6.68
CA ILE A 21 -1.46 -10.28 -6.83
C ILE A 21 -0.70 -10.85 -8.03
N HIS A 22 0.17 -10.03 -8.61
CA HIS A 22 1.01 -10.39 -9.76
C HIS A 22 2.50 -10.12 -9.48
N ILE A 23 3.36 -10.55 -10.40
CA ILE A 23 4.83 -10.43 -10.28
C ILE A 23 5.32 -9.00 -10.03
N GLY A 24 4.60 -7.97 -10.50
CA GLY A 24 4.94 -6.57 -10.21
C GLY A 24 4.83 -6.23 -8.74
N HIS A 25 3.80 -6.73 -8.05
CA HIS A 25 3.68 -6.59 -6.60
C HIS A 25 4.81 -7.32 -5.86
N LEU A 26 5.16 -8.52 -6.33
CA LEU A 26 6.26 -9.30 -5.76
C LEU A 26 7.60 -8.55 -5.88
N ALA A 27 7.95 -8.10 -7.07
CA ALA A 27 9.22 -7.41 -7.32
C ALA A 27 9.29 -6.05 -6.64
N GLY A 28 8.15 -5.33 -6.60
CA GLY A 28 8.07 -4.00 -6.00
C GLY A 28 8.15 -4.02 -4.48
N VAL A 29 7.50 -4.99 -3.84
CA VAL A 29 7.26 -4.94 -2.38
C VAL A 29 7.62 -6.24 -1.66
N TYR A 30 7.01 -7.39 -2.05
CA TYR A 30 6.97 -8.54 -1.15
C TYR A 30 8.26 -9.36 -1.15
N VAL A 31 8.93 -9.50 -2.29
CA VAL A 31 10.23 -10.19 -2.36
C VAL A 31 11.32 -9.41 -1.63
N PRO A 32 11.53 -8.10 -1.89
CA PRO A 32 12.57 -7.35 -1.18
C PRO A 32 12.32 -7.25 0.33
N SER A 33 11.08 -7.09 0.78
CA SER A 33 10.76 -7.06 2.21
C SER A 33 11.01 -8.40 2.90
N ASP A 34 10.65 -9.52 2.25
CA ASP A 34 10.90 -10.87 2.77
C ASP A 34 12.40 -11.18 2.85
N ILE A 35 13.17 -10.81 1.84
CA ILE A 35 14.64 -10.96 1.86
C ILE A 35 15.24 -10.18 3.04
N TYR A 36 14.82 -8.94 3.25
CA TYR A 36 15.33 -8.10 4.34
C TYR A 36 14.94 -8.66 5.72
N ALA A 37 13.69 -9.10 5.89
CA ALA A 37 13.22 -9.72 7.13
C ALA A 37 14.02 -11.01 7.44
N ARG A 38 14.23 -11.88 6.45
CA ARG A 38 15.04 -13.11 6.60
C ARG A 38 16.49 -12.80 6.94
N TYR A 39 17.09 -11.81 6.28
CA TYR A 39 18.46 -11.38 6.57
C TYR A 39 18.61 -10.94 8.04
N LEU A 40 17.70 -10.13 8.55
CA LEU A 40 17.73 -9.70 9.95
C LEU A 40 17.54 -10.85 10.94
N ARG A 41 16.64 -11.80 10.63
CA ARG A 41 16.43 -12.99 11.46
C ARG A 41 17.67 -13.90 11.51
N ILE A 42 18.37 -14.08 10.38
CA ILE A 42 19.65 -14.81 10.34
C ILE A 42 20.70 -14.15 11.23
N GLN A 43 20.65 -12.82 11.37
CA GLN A 43 21.51 -12.08 12.30
C GLN A 43 21.05 -12.12 13.76
N GLY A 44 19.99 -12.87 14.08
CA GLY A 44 19.44 -12.98 15.43
C GLY A 44 18.69 -11.73 15.91
N ARG A 45 18.22 -10.87 15.00
CA ARG A 45 17.44 -9.68 15.37
C ARG A 45 16.00 -10.04 15.69
N ASP A 46 15.39 -9.29 16.62
CA ASP A 46 13.96 -9.37 16.92
C ASP A 46 13.19 -8.63 15.82
N VAL A 47 12.44 -9.36 15.00
CA VAL A 47 11.76 -8.84 13.80
C VAL A 47 10.27 -9.13 13.89
N ALA A 48 9.44 -8.10 13.68
CA ALA A 48 8.03 -8.21 13.35
C ALA A 48 7.86 -7.87 11.86
N PHE A 49 7.57 -8.87 11.03
CA PHE A 49 7.32 -8.69 9.59
C PHE A 49 5.82 -8.75 9.31
N ILE A 50 5.22 -7.59 9.07
CA ILE A 50 3.79 -7.35 9.12
C ILE A 50 3.24 -6.95 7.75
N CYS A 51 2.10 -7.53 7.40
CA CYS A 51 1.29 -7.16 6.24
C CYS A 51 -0.20 -7.41 6.52
N GLY A 52 -1.03 -7.24 5.53
CA GLY A 52 -2.47 -7.53 5.56
C GLY A 52 -3.14 -7.13 4.26
N SER A 53 -4.44 -7.41 4.14
CA SER A 53 -5.28 -6.99 3.02
C SER A 53 -5.87 -5.61 3.28
N ASP A 54 -5.77 -4.70 2.28
CA ASP A 54 -6.54 -3.45 2.24
C ASP A 54 -7.92 -3.73 1.63
N GLU A 55 -8.97 -3.58 2.43
CA GLU A 55 -10.31 -4.10 2.14
C GLU A 55 -11.40 -3.04 2.10
N HIS A 56 -11.04 -1.76 2.23
CA HIS A 56 -12.00 -0.66 2.23
C HIS A 56 -11.91 0.19 0.95
N GLY A 57 -12.89 1.09 0.80
CA GLY A 57 -12.91 2.09 -0.28
C GLY A 57 -13.72 1.72 -1.51
N VAL A 58 -13.80 2.70 -2.41
CA VAL A 58 -14.72 2.71 -3.56
C VAL A 58 -14.51 1.54 -4.52
N ALA A 59 -13.25 1.13 -4.77
CA ALA A 59 -12.99 0.09 -5.77
C ALA A 59 -13.50 -1.30 -5.34
N ILE A 60 -13.60 -1.58 -4.03
CA ILE A 60 -14.26 -2.80 -3.52
C ILE A 60 -15.76 -2.75 -3.82
N SER A 61 -16.42 -1.61 -3.52
CA SER A 61 -17.85 -1.43 -3.81
C SER A 61 -18.15 -1.51 -5.31
N MET A 62 -17.30 -0.93 -6.16
CA MET A 62 -17.41 -1.03 -7.62
C MET A 62 -17.26 -2.48 -8.11
N LYS A 63 -16.29 -3.20 -7.57
CA LYS A 63 -16.04 -4.60 -7.91
C LYS A 63 -17.25 -5.47 -7.49
N ALA A 64 -17.77 -5.23 -6.29
CA ALA A 64 -18.97 -5.91 -5.78
C ALA A 64 -20.18 -5.69 -6.71
N LYS A 65 -20.45 -4.45 -7.10
CA LYS A 65 -21.52 -4.12 -8.06
C LYS A 65 -21.31 -4.82 -9.41
N LYS A 66 -20.09 -4.80 -9.92
CA LYS A 66 -19.75 -5.44 -11.21
C LYS A 66 -19.93 -6.97 -11.18
N GLU A 67 -19.59 -7.62 -10.07
CA GLU A 67 -19.72 -9.07 -9.91
C GLU A 67 -21.11 -9.51 -9.37
N GLY A 68 -21.98 -8.57 -8.99
CA GLY A 68 -23.31 -8.85 -8.45
C GLY A 68 -23.28 -9.52 -7.06
N ILE A 69 -22.27 -9.23 -6.26
CA ILE A 69 -22.02 -9.76 -4.91
C ILE A 69 -21.83 -8.63 -3.90
N THR A 70 -21.76 -8.95 -2.61
CA THR A 70 -21.51 -7.95 -1.57
C THR A 70 -20.01 -7.56 -1.49
N PRO A 71 -19.66 -6.36 -0.98
CA PRO A 71 -18.28 -5.99 -0.68
C PRO A 71 -17.57 -7.04 0.20
N GLN A 72 -18.24 -7.58 1.22
CA GLN A 72 -17.70 -8.64 2.07
C GLN A 72 -17.30 -9.88 1.26
N GLN A 73 -18.15 -10.33 0.35
CA GLN A 73 -17.83 -11.49 -0.51
C GLN A 73 -16.67 -11.23 -1.45
N VAL A 74 -16.49 -9.99 -1.93
CA VAL A 74 -15.33 -9.62 -2.75
C VAL A 74 -14.05 -9.77 -1.93
N ILE A 75 -13.98 -9.15 -0.75
CA ILE A 75 -12.77 -9.19 0.07
C ILE A 75 -12.46 -10.58 0.58
N ASP A 76 -13.46 -11.38 0.98
CA ASP A 76 -13.24 -12.75 1.42
C ASP A 76 -12.67 -13.64 0.30
N LYS A 77 -13.16 -13.46 -0.92
CA LYS A 77 -12.65 -14.18 -2.11
C LYS A 77 -11.19 -13.83 -2.39
N TYR A 78 -10.87 -12.54 -2.47
CA TYR A 78 -9.52 -12.13 -2.88
C TYR A 78 -8.50 -12.20 -1.74
N ASP A 79 -8.88 -11.95 -0.49
CA ASP A 79 -8.01 -12.22 0.66
C ASP A 79 -7.56 -13.68 0.70
N ALA A 80 -8.49 -14.63 0.52
CA ALA A 80 -8.15 -16.05 0.49
C ALA A 80 -7.14 -16.39 -0.61
N ILE A 81 -7.32 -15.88 -1.84
CA ILE A 81 -6.41 -16.10 -2.95
C ILE A 81 -5.03 -15.49 -2.66
N ILE A 82 -5.00 -14.24 -2.19
CA ILE A 82 -3.76 -13.51 -1.91
C ILE A 82 -2.98 -14.18 -0.79
N ARG A 83 -3.65 -14.48 0.32
CA ARG A 83 -3.06 -15.13 1.50
C ARG A 83 -2.46 -16.49 1.14
N GLN A 84 -3.22 -17.32 0.43
CA GLN A 84 -2.73 -18.63 0.00
C GLN A 84 -1.55 -18.50 -0.96
N SER A 85 -1.60 -17.55 -1.91
CA SER A 85 -0.49 -17.29 -2.83
C SER A 85 0.80 -16.89 -2.11
N PHE A 86 0.72 -16.06 -1.06
CA PHE A 86 1.88 -15.72 -0.25
C PHE A 86 2.43 -16.91 0.52
N LEU A 87 1.56 -17.75 1.08
CA LEU A 87 1.97 -18.98 1.79
C LEU A 87 2.68 -19.94 0.83
N ASP A 88 2.10 -20.21 -0.32
CA ASP A 88 2.64 -21.15 -1.31
C ASP A 88 3.94 -20.62 -1.95
N PHE A 89 4.07 -19.31 -2.09
CA PHE A 89 5.29 -18.66 -2.56
C PHE A 89 6.37 -18.57 -1.46
N GLY A 90 5.99 -18.77 -0.21
CA GLY A 90 6.88 -18.76 0.94
C GLY A 90 7.30 -17.36 1.41
N ILE A 91 6.43 -16.36 1.31
CA ILE A 91 6.65 -15.06 2.00
C ILE A 91 6.47 -15.26 3.50
N SER A 92 7.46 -14.87 4.29
CA SER A 92 7.57 -15.22 5.70
C SER A 92 6.99 -14.17 6.66
N PHE A 93 5.79 -13.64 6.37
CA PHE A 93 5.12 -12.73 7.31
C PHE A 93 4.94 -13.36 8.70
N ASP A 94 5.20 -12.59 9.75
CA ASP A 94 4.82 -12.97 11.12
C ASP A 94 3.32 -12.81 11.33
N ASN A 95 2.70 -11.83 10.67
CA ASN A 95 1.26 -11.68 10.57
C ASN A 95 0.83 -11.09 9.23
N TYR A 96 -0.22 -11.65 8.68
CA TYR A 96 -0.96 -11.12 7.53
C TYR A 96 -2.42 -10.93 7.98
N SER A 97 -2.81 -9.69 8.27
CA SER A 97 -4.12 -9.34 8.83
C SER A 97 -5.10 -8.83 7.75
N ARG A 98 -6.20 -8.22 8.18
CA ARG A 98 -7.24 -7.65 7.32
C ARG A 98 -7.71 -6.31 7.87
N THR A 99 -7.92 -5.30 7.01
CA THR A 99 -8.49 -4.02 7.47
C THR A 99 -9.97 -4.12 7.80
N SER A 100 -10.69 -5.14 7.35
CA SER A 100 -12.07 -5.43 7.79
C SER A 100 -12.17 -6.14 9.14
N SER A 101 -11.04 -6.50 9.77
CA SER A 101 -11.05 -7.16 11.08
C SER A 101 -11.51 -6.23 12.20
N LYS A 102 -12.13 -6.81 13.25
CA LYS A 102 -12.58 -6.03 14.41
C LYS A 102 -11.43 -5.27 15.08
N ILE A 103 -10.27 -5.90 15.24
CA ILE A 103 -9.11 -5.25 15.87
C ILE A 103 -8.62 -4.05 15.07
N HIS A 104 -8.75 -4.09 13.74
CA HIS A 104 -8.42 -2.95 12.91
C HIS A 104 -9.46 -1.84 13.05
N HIS A 105 -10.75 -2.16 12.98
CA HIS A 105 -11.82 -1.19 13.18
C HIS A 105 -11.70 -0.45 14.52
N ASP A 106 -11.46 -1.20 15.60
CA ASP A 106 -11.25 -0.62 16.92
C ASP A 106 -10.01 0.30 16.92
N THR A 107 -8.87 -0.18 16.38
CA THR A 107 -7.62 0.60 16.35
C THR A 107 -7.72 1.87 15.51
N ALA A 108 -8.34 1.81 14.34
CA ALA A 108 -8.51 2.98 13.47
C ALA A 108 -9.50 4.00 14.07
N SER A 109 -10.55 3.50 14.71
CA SER A 109 -11.52 4.34 15.45
C SER A 109 -10.88 5.04 16.64
N GLU A 110 -10.07 4.33 17.45
CA GLU A 110 -9.30 4.89 18.56
C GLU A 110 -8.30 5.95 18.06
N PHE A 111 -7.59 5.66 16.97
CA PHE A 111 -6.63 6.59 16.38
C PHE A 111 -7.33 7.87 15.88
N PHE A 112 -8.43 7.75 15.14
CA PHE A 112 -9.22 8.88 14.69
C PHE A 112 -9.74 9.70 15.88
N LYS A 113 -10.33 9.03 16.88
CA LYS A 113 -10.88 9.68 18.06
C LYS A 113 -9.81 10.44 18.85
N LYS A 114 -8.61 9.90 18.98
CA LYS A 114 -7.47 10.57 19.62
C LYS A 114 -7.14 11.89 18.93
N LEU A 115 -7.02 11.90 17.60
CA LEU A 115 -6.75 13.12 16.82
C LEU A 115 -7.93 14.11 16.93
N TYR A 116 -9.15 13.61 16.91
CA TYR A 116 -10.36 14.45 17.05
C TYR A 116 -10.40 15.13 18.43
N ASP A 117 -10.20 14.38 19.50
CA ASP A 117 -10.22 14.89 20.88
C ASP A 117 -9.07 15.89 21.14
N ASN A 118 -7.94 15.75 20.45
CA ASN A 118 -6.81 16.69 20.48
C ASN A 118 -7.09 18.00 19.70
N GLY A 119 -8.13 18.04 18.83
CA GLY A 119 -8.39 19.19 17.96
C GLY A 119 -7.48 19.25 16.72
N ASP A 120 -6.94 18.12 16.30
CA ASP A 120 -6.02 18.03 15.16
C ASP A 120 -6.74 18.11 13.81
N PHE A 121 -8.05 17.91 13.75
CA PHE A 121 -8.82 18.01 12.53
C PHE A 121 -9.47 19.38 12.34
N ILE A 122 -9.63 19.76 11.07
CA ILE A 122 -10.48 20.86 10.63
C ILE A 122 -11.81 20.27 10.18
N GLU A 123 -12.93 20.80 10.65
CA GLU A 123 -14.27 20.44 10.16
C GLU A 123 -14.71 21.44 9.10
N GLU A 124 -15.02 20.96 7.90
CA GLU A 124 -15.49 21.81 6.81
C GLU A 124 -16.72 21.22 6.12
N VAL A 125 -17.62 22.09 5.72
CA VAL A 125 -18.71 21.77 4.80
C VAL A 125 -18.24 22.10 3.39
N THR A 126 -18.18 21.09 2.53
CA THR A 126 -17.75 21.24 1.14
C THR A 126 -18.81 20.74 0.20
N ASP A 127 -18.87 21.33 -0.99
CA ASP A 127 -19.75 20.84 -2.04
C ASP A 127 -19.09 19.68 -2.78
N GLN A 128 -19.79 18.54 -2.85
CA GLN A 128 -19.34 17.32 -3.49
C GLN A 128 -20.35 16.89 -4.58
N LEU A 129 -19.86 16.12 -5.54
CA LEU A 129 -20.70 15.56 -6.58
C LEU A 129 -21.65 14.50 -5.98
N TYR A 130 -22.91 14.59 -6.36
CA TYR A 130 -23.99 13.73 -5.87
C TYR A 130 -24.83 13.22 -7.03
N ASP A 131 -25.08 11.93 -7.05
CA ASP A 131 -25.98 11.28 -8.01
C ASP A 131 -27.38 11.22 -7.41
N ALA A 132 -28.27 12.09 -7.91
CA ALA A 132 -29.65 12.18 -7.42
C ALA A 132 -30.48 10.93 -7.74
N LYS A 133 -30.11 10.16 -8.78
CA LYS A 133 -30.81 8.94 -9.17
C LYS A 133 -30.39 7.73 -8.32
N ALA A 134 -29.10 7.68 -7.95
CA ALA A 134 -28.57 6.66 -7.06
C ALA A 134 -28.70 7.03 -5.57
N ASP A 135 -29.13 8.26 -5.26
CA ASP A 135 -29.22 8.82 -3.91
C ASP A 135 -27.91 8.70 -3.11
N GLN A 136 -26.76 8.97 -3.75
CA GLN A 136 -25.46 8.86 -3.09
C GLN A 136 -24.46 9.91 -3.56
N PHE A 137 -23.53 10.28 -2.67
CA PHE A 137 -22.36 11.07 -3.03
C PHE A 137 -21.40 10.25 -3.90
N LEU A 138 -20.75 10.94 -4.83
CA LEU A 138 -19.83 10.33 -5.79
C LEU A 138 -18.39 10.66 -5.40
N ALA A 139 -17.79 9.79 -4.61
CA ALA A 139 -16.39 9.90 -4.26
C ALA A 139 -15.50 9.21 -5.33
N ASP A 140 -14.36 9.80 -5.56
CA ASP A 140 -13.24 9.16 -6.27
C ASP A 140 -13.66 8.51 -7.62
N ARG A 141 -13.62 7.19 -7.71
CA ARG A 141 -13.90 6.42 -8.95
C ARG A 141 -15.40 6.24 -9.26
N PHE A 142 -16.28 6.74 -8.43
CA PHE A 142 -17.70 6.86 -8.79
C PHE A 142 -17.98 7.98 -9.79
N VAL A 143 -16.97 8.82 -10.09
CA VAL A 143 -17.06 9.86 -11.11
C VAL A 143 -16.02 9.62 -12.18
N MET A 144 -16.41 9.81 -13.42
CA MET A 144 -15.54 9.80 -14.60
C MET A 144 -15.82 11.04 -15.45
N GLY A 145 -14.79 11.62 -16.03
CA GLY A 145 -14.92 12.80 -16.88
C GLY A 145 -13.61 13.14 -17.56
N THR A 146 -13.55 14.32 -18.18
CA THR A 146 -12.34 14.75 -18.88
C THR A 146 -11.32 15.35 -17.92
N CYS A 147 -10.09 14.85 -17.97
CA CYS A 147 -8.97 15.35 -17.18
C CYS A 147 -8.64 16.80 -17.56
N PRO A 148 -8.62 17.75 -16.63
CA PRO A 148 -8.29 19.15 -16.91
C PRO A 148 -6.83 19.37 -17.32
N LYS A 149 -5.93 18.40 -17.02
CA LYS A 149 -4.50 18.52 -17.30
C LYS A 149 -4.08 17.96 -18.66
N CYS A 150 -4.66 16.84 -19.10
CA CYS A 150 -4.21 16.17 -20.34
C CYS A 150 -5.33 15.88 -21.34
N GLY A 151 -6.58 16.26 -21.05
CA GLY A 151 -7.72 16.06 -21.95
C GLY A 151 -8.18 14.60 -22.10
N ASN A 152 -7.74 13.67 -21.26
CA ASN A 152 -8.24 12.30 -21.26
C ASN A 152 -9.70 12.27 -20.83
N GLU A 153 -10.60 11.76 -21.68
CA GLU A 153 -12.05 11.76 -21.43
C GLU A 153 -12.50 10.68 -20.44
N GLU A 154 -11.62 9.75 -20.10
CA GLU A 154 -11.88 8.65 -19.18
C GLU A 154 -11.05 8.78 -17.88
N ALA A 155 -10.94 9.98 -17.34
CA ALA A 155 -10.25 10.22 -16.08
C ALA A 155 -11.21 10.00 -14.90
N TYR A 156 -10.75 9.27 -13.86
CA TYR A 156 -11.48 9.13 -12.62
C TYR A 156 -11.27 10.32 -11.69
N GLY A 157 -12.17 10.47 -10.71
CA GLY A 157 -12.17 11.61 -9.80
C GLY A 157 -11.02 11.65 -8.79
N ASP A 158 -10.27 10.56 -8.63
CA ASP A 158 -9.08 10.47 -7.78
C ASP A 158 -7.77 10.66 -8.54
N GLN A 159 -7.70 10.11 -9.77
CA GLN A 159 -6.48 10.11 -10.57
C GLN A 159 -6.79 9.95 -12.06
N CYS A 160 -6.03 10.63 -12.90
CA CYS A 160 -6.03 10.36 -14.34
C CYS A 160 -5.06 9.21 -14.66
N GLU A 161 -5.57 8.07 -15.13
CA GLU A 161 -4.75 6.90 -15.45
C GLU A 161 -3.80 7.13 -16.65
N LYS A 162 -4.08 8.13 -17.51
CA LYS A 162 -3.25 8.45 -18.66
C LYS A 162 -2.02 9.29 -18.29
N CYS A 163 -2.19 10.37 -17.52
CA CYS A 163 -1.10 11.28 -17.16
C CYS A 163 -0.60 11.11 -15.71
N GLY A 164 -1.25 10.26 -14.91
CA GLY A 164 -0.87 10.00 -13.53
C GLY A 164 -1.18 11.12 -12.53
N SER A 165 -1.82 12.21 -12.98
CA SER A 165 -2.13 13.34 -12.09
C SER A 165 -3.22 12.99 -11.09
N THR A 166 -2.99 13.33 -9.83
CA THR A 166 -4.03 13.33 -8.79
C THR A 166 -5.08 14.40 -9.12
N LEU A 167 -6.35 14.06 -8.95
CA LEU A 167 -7.50 14.92 -9.23
C LEU A 167 -8.42 14.96 -8.02
N ASN A 168 -9.28 15.98 -7.97
CA ASN A 168 -10.51 15.92 -7.18
C ASN A 168 -11.66 15.66 -8.16
N ALA A 169 -12.68 14.92 -7.72
CA ALA A 169 -13.83 14.60 -8.55
C ALA A 169 -14.53 15.86 -9.11
N THR A 170 -14.51 16.95 -8.35
CA THR A 170 -15.05 18.25 -8.73
C THR A 170 -14.25 19.01 -9.80
N ASP A 171 -12.98 18.61 -10.03
CA ASP A 171 -12.11 19.24 -11.03
C ASP A 171 -12.32 18.68 -12.43
N LEU A 172 -13.01 17.52 -12.57
CA LEU A 172 -13.28 16.89 -13.86
C LEU A 172 -14.19 17.76 -14.73
N ILE A 173 -13.87 17.83 -16.00
CA ILE A 173 -14.70 18.49 -17.01
C ILE A 173 -15.75 17.48 -17.48
N ASN A 174 -17.02 17.91 -17.57
CA ASN A 174 -18.16 17.07 -17.92
C ASN A 174 -18.26 15.76 -17.11
N PRO A 175 -18.28 15.84 -15.75
CA PRO A 175 -18.32 14.67 -14.92
C PRO A 175 -19.61 13.87 -15.12
N LYS A 176 -19.47 12.54 -15.07
CA LYS A 176 -20.59 11.58 -15.12
C LYS A 176 -20.47 10.58 -14.00
N SER A 177 -21.61 10.22 -13.42
CA SER A 177 -21.68 9.10 -12.48
C SER A 177 -21.34 7.79 -13.19
N THR A 178 -20.41 7.02 -12.64
CA THR A 178 -20.11 5.66 -13.13
C THR A 178 -21.17 4.65 -12.71
N ILE A 179 -22.11 5.05 -11.84
CA ILE A 179 -23.22 4.22 -11.33
C ILE A 179 -24.43 4.28 -12.26
N THR A 180 -24.85 5.50 -12.61
CA THR A 180 -26.09 5.72 -13.39
C THR A 180 -25.85 6.29 -14.79
N GLY A 181 -24.64 6.82 -15.05
CA GLY A 181 -24.32 7.54 -16.29
C GLY A 181 -24.84 8.98 -16.31
N GLU A 182 -25.59 9.41 -15.29
CA GLU A 182 -26.16 10.76 -15.22
C GLU A 182 -25.11 11.82 -14.87
N THR A 183 -25.40 13.08 -15.22
CA THR A 183 -24.59 14.20 -14.78
C THR A 183 -24.88 14.48 -13.30
N PRO A 184 -23.87 14.43 -12.43
CA PRO A 184 -24.09 14.67 -11.00
C PRO A 184 -24.40 16.14 -10.70
N ILE A 185 -25.05 16.38 -9.57
CA ILE A 185 -25.30 17.72 -9.01
C ILE A 185 -24.33 17.98 -7.85
N MET A 186 -24.14 19.26 -7.51
CA MET A 186 -23.40 19.64 -6.30
C MET A 186 -24.33 19.56 -5.09
N LYS A 187 -23.85 18.95 -4.01
CA LYS A 187 -24.56 18.85 -2.73
C LYS A 187 -23.56 19.02 -1.58
N SER A 188 -23.92 19.86 -0.61
CA SER A 188 -23.05 20.13 0.53
C SER A 188 -22.99 18.94 1.49
N THR A 189 -21.79 18.61 1.94
CA THR A 189 -21.54 17.58 2.95
C THR A 189 -20.39 17.98 3.85
N LYS A 190 -20.45 17.56 5.13
CA LYS A 190 -19.43 17.87 6.12
C LYS A 190 -18.36 16.78 6.16
N HIS A 191 -17.09 17.17 6.20
CA HIS A 191 -15.95 16.25 6.33
C HIS A 191 -14.93 16.76 7.36
N TRP A 192 -14.08 15.84 7.82
CA TRP A 192 -12.92 16.12 8.66
C TRP A 192 -11.66 16.09 7.81
N PHE A 193 -10.80 17.09 8.01
CA PHE A 193 -9.56 17.26 7.26
C PHE A 193 -8.36 17.23 8.19
N LEU A 194 -7.34 16.45 7.84
CA LEU A 194 -6.03 16.55 8.46
C LEU A 194 -5.28 17.73 7.84
N PRO A 195 -4.91 18.77 8.63
CA PRO A 195 -4.21 19.95 8.14
C PRO A 195 -2.72 19.63 7.89
N LEU A 196 -2.42 19.00 6.74
CA LEU A 196 -1.06 18.57 6.38
C LEU A 196 -0.08 19.75 6.28
N ASP A 197 -0.55 20.94 5.95
CA ASP A 197 0.22 22.18 5.92
C ASP A 197 0.90 22.50 7.26
N ARG A 198 0.28 22.16 8.39
CA ARG A 198 0.88 22.32 9.72
C ARG A 198 2.13 21.44 9.95
N TYR A 199 2.26 20.37 9.20
CA TYR A 199 3.37 19.42 9.31
C TYR A 199 4.45 19.63 8.25
N GLN A 200 4.29 20.60 7.34
CA GLN A 200 5.18 20.80 6.19
C GLN A 200 6.63 21.04 6.59
N ASP A 201 6.89 21.94 7.52
CA ASP A 201 8.25 22.30 7.95
C ASP A 201 8.91 21.11 8.68
N PHE A 202 8.14 20.42 9.54
CA PHE A 202 8.60 19.20 10.18
C PHE A 202 8.97 18.13 9.15
N LEU A 203 8.15 17.88 8.15
CA LEU A 203 8.40 16.88 7.11
C LEU A 203 9.61 17.26 6.24
N LYS A 204 9.78 18.56 5.92
CA LYS A 204 10.97 19.05 5.20
C LYS A 204 12.24 18.76 5.98
N GLU A 205 12.28 19.14 7.25
CA GLU A 205 13.45 18.94 8.09
C GLU A 205 13.74 17.45 8.31
N TRP A 206 12.72 16.69 8.68
CA TRP A 206 12.90 15.27 8.97
C TRP A 206 13.34 14.48 7.74
N ILE A 207 12.72 14.69 6.56
CA ILE A 207 13.01 13.88 5.36
C ILE A 207 14.18 14.45 4.58
N LEU A 208 14.10 15.73 4.16
CA LEU A 208 15.06 16.29 3.19
C LEU A 208 16.39 16.67 3.83
N VAL A 209 16.45 16.84 5.16
CA VAL A 209 17.68 17.07 5.91
C VAL A 209 18.08 15.80 6.66
N GLY A 210 17.18 15.24 7.49
CA GLY A 210 17.46 14.10 8.35
C GLY A 210 17.77 12.81 7.59
N HIS A 211 17.07 12.56 6.48
CA HIS A 211 17.20 11.34 5.67
C HIS A 211 17.80 11.57 4.27
N ALA A 212 18.43 12.73 4.04
CA ALA A 212 19.02 13.08 2.73
C ALA A 212 20.05 12.08 2.20
N LYS A 213 20.69 11.30 3.08
CA LYS A 213 21.80 10.40 2.73
C LYS A 213 21.45 8.91 2.78
N ASP A 214 20.30 8.55 3.33
CA ASP A 214 19.93 7.15 3.59
C ASP A 214 18.62 6.70 2.91
N TRP A 215 17.78 7.65 2.50
CA TRP A 215 16.61 7.32 1.70
C TRP A 215 16.94 7.32 0.20
N LYS A 216 16.21 6.53 -0.57
CA LYS A 216 16.38 6.46 -2.03
C LYS A 216 16.09 7.80 -2.70
N THR A 217 16.84 8.11 -3.76
CA THR A 217 16.72 9.38 -4.50
C THR A 217 15.36 9.58 -5.16
N ASN A 218 14.70 8.53 -5.62
CA ASN A 218 13.35 8.60 -6.17
C ASN A 218 12.32 8.98 -5.09
N VAL A 219 12.46 8.44 -3.87
CA VAL A 219 11.61 8.80 -2.73
C VAL A 219 11.80 10.26 -2.36
N LEU A 220 13.07 10.70 -2.17
CA LEU A 220 13.40 12.09 -1.85
C LEU A 220 12.91 13.06 -2.94
N GLY A 221 13.05 12.70 -4.21
CA GLY A 221 12.60 13.52 -5.34
C GLY A 221 11.09 13.72 -5.35
N GLN A 222 10.32 12.66 -5.16
CA GLN A 222 8.86 12.74 -5.14
C GLN A 222 8.36 13.51 -3.90
N VAL A 223 8.92 13.24 -2.73
CA VAL A 223 8.60 13.98 -1.49
C VAL A 223 8.91 15.46 -1.65
N LYS A 224 10.09 15.79 -2.20
CA LYS A 224 10.47 17.18 -2.44
C LYS A 224 9.49 17.90 -3.35
N SER A 225 9.06 17.27 -4.44
CA SER A 225 8.05 17.86 -5.34
C SER A 225 6.76 18.21 -4.61
N TRP A 226 6.25 17.30 -3.77
CA TRP A 226 5.04 17.56 -2.98
C TRP A 226 5.20 18.68 -1.95
N LEU A 227 6.36 18.73 -1.28
CA LEU A 227 6.65 19.76 -0.28
C LEU A 227 6.91 21.14 -0.92
N ASP A 228 7.47 21.18 -2.13
CA ASP A 228 7.68 22.43 -2.87
C ASP A 228 6.35 23.00 -3.42
N ASP A 229 5.41 22.14 -3.83
CA ASP A 229 4.06 22.54 -4.25
C ASP A 229 3.20 23.07 -3.07
N GLY A 230 3.62 22.81 -1.83
CA GLY A 230 2.91 23.18 -0.61
C GLY A 230 1.80 22.20 -0.24
N LEU A 231 1.86 21.68 0.97
CA LEU A 231 0.85 20.77 1.48
C LEU A 231 -0.46 21.50 1.78
N LYS A 232 -1.58 20.80 1.56
CA LYS A 232 -2.93 21.33 1.83
C LYS A 232 -3.68 20.38 2.76
N PRO A 233 -4.67 20.87 3.52
CA PRO A 233 -5.56 20.02 4.31
C PRO A 233 -6.17 18.91 3.45
N ARG A 234 -6.23 17.70 3.99
CA ARG A 234 -6.72 16.52 3.26
C ARG A 234 -7.86 15.85 4.02
N ALA A 235 -8.97 15.62 3.33
CA ALA A 235 -10.12 14.95 3.92
C ALA A 235 -9.78 13.52 4.33
N VAL A 236 -10.10 13.16 5.57
CA VAL A 236 -9.88 11.83 6.16
C VAL A 236 -11.18 11.03 6.30
N THR A 237 -12.27 11.56 5.78
CA THR A 237 -13.60 10.91 5.76
C THR A 237 -14.22 10.98 4.38
N ARG A 238 -15.16 10.08 4.10
CA ARG A 238 -15.94 10.01 2.85
C ARG A 238 -17.39 9.62 3.13
N ASP A 239 -18.30 10.07 2.27
CA ASP A 239 -19.66 9.58 2.21
C ASP A 239 -19.68 8.27 1.43
N LEU A 240 -19.65 7.14 2.13
CA LEU A 240 -19.59 5.79 1.57
C LEU A 240 -20.37 4.81 2.44
N ASP A 241 -20.81 3.71 1.85
CA ASP A 241 -21.51 2.63 2.56
C ASP A 241 -20.56 1.56 3.11
N TRP A 242 -19.34 1.45 2.53
CA TRP A 242 -18.36 0.44 2.86
C TRP A 242 -17.08 1.03 3.43
N GLY A 243 -16.69 0.60 4.64
CA GLY A 243 -15.54 1.08 5.39
C GLY A 243 -15.85 1.21 6.88
N ILE A 244 -14.92 1.78 7.64
CA ILE A 244 -15.04 2.01 9.08
C ILE A 244 -15.91 3.25 9.32
N ASP A 245 -16.90 3.14 10.20
CA ASP A 245 -17.72 4.29 10.60
C ASP A 245 -16.86 5.36 11.31
N VAL A 246 -17.11 6.64 10.99
CA VAL A 246 -16.46 7.74 11.67
C VAL A 246 -16.97 7.81 13.11
N PRO A 247 -16.09 7.66 14.15
CA PRO A 247 -16.51 7.39 15.53
C PRO A 247 -16.84 8.66 16.33
N VAL A 248 -17.47 9.68 15.71
CA VAL A 248 -17.82 10.93 16.37
C VAL A 248 -19.26 11.34 16.08
N ALA A 249 -19.83 12.15 16.96
CA ALA A 249 -21.20 12.66 16.82
C ALA A 249 -21.36 13.48 15.53
N GLY A 250 -22.51 13.32 14.86
CA GLY A 250 -22.82 14.06 13.61
C GLY A 250 -22.17 13.48 12.35
N ALA A 251 -21.53 12.29 12.44
CA ALA A 251 -20.87 11.62 11.33
C ALA A 251 -21.69 10.47 10.70
N VAL A 252 -23.01 10.48 10.87
CA VAL A 252 -23.89 9.43 10.31
C VAL A 252 -23.71 9.33 8.80
N GLY A 253 -23.55 8.11 8.28
CA GLY A 253 -23.35 7.82 6.85
C GLY A 253 -21.93 8.14 6.34
N LYS A 254 -20.99 8.42 7.24
CA LYS A 254 -19.60 8.69 6.86
C LYS A 254 -18.66 7.57 7.29
N LYS A 255 -17.70 7.29 6.43
CA LYS A 255 -16.64 6.30 6.66
C LYS A 255 -15.28 6.98 6.73
N LEU A 256 -14.35 6.38 7.47
CA LEU A 256 -12.93 6.74 7.37
C LEU A 256 -12.46 6.53 5.92
N TYR A 257 -11.66 7.46 5.44
CA TYR A 257 -11.10 7.37 4.10
C TYR A 257 -10.03 6.27 4.08
N VAL A 258 -10.05 5.40 3.07
CA VAL A 258 -9.13 4.26 2.96
C VAL A 258 -7.64 4.65 3.12
N TRP A 259 -7.25 5.81 2.66
CA TRP A 259 -5.88 6.31 2.79
C TRP A 259 -5.52 6.80 4.21
N PHE A 260 -6.53 6.98 5.07
CA PHE A 260 -6.34 7.22 6.50
C PHE A 260 -6.31 5.91 7.28
N ASP A 261 -7.22 4.98 7.01
CA ASP A 261 -7.33 3.75 7.78
C ASP A 261 -6.30 2.68 7.37
N ALA A 262 -6.00 2.52 6.07
CA ALA A 262 -5.09 1.48 5.58
C ALA A 262 -3.70 1.47 6.26
N PRO A 263 -2.97 2.59 6.42
CA PRO A 263 -1.67 2.55 7.09
C PRO A 263 -1.78 2.23 8.60
N ILE A 264 -2.91 2.50 9.25
CA ILE A 264 -3.17 2.04 10.63
C ILE A 264 -3.28 0.51 10.66
N GLY A 265 -3.54 -0.13 9.53
CA GLY A 265 -3.54 -1.58 9.37
C GLY A 265 -2.24 -2.25 9.80
N TYR A 266 -1.10 -1.57 9.63
CA TYR A 266 0.18 -2.09 10.14
C TYR A 266 0.21 -2.15 11.67
N ILE A 267 -0.35 -1.15 12.34
CA ILE A 267 -0.42 -1.09 13.80
C ILE A 267 -1.36 -2.18 14.31
N SER A 268 -2.57 -2.29 13.76
CA SER A 268 -3.55 -3.29 14.18
C SER A 268 -3.08 -4.73 13.92
N ALA A 269 -2.41 -4.96 12.78
CA ALA A 269 -1.82 -6.26 12.48
C ALA A 269 -0.67 -6.61 13.43
N THR A 270 0.10 -5.62 13.91
CA THR A 270 1.12 -5.82 14.94
C THR A 270 0.48 -6.11 16.30
N LYS A 271 -0.63 -5.44 16.66
CA LYS A 271 -1.41 -5.74 17.88
C LYS A 271 -1.88 -7.19 17.87
N GLU A 272 -2.51 -7.63 16.79
CA GLU A 272 -2.99 -9.00 16.59
C GLU A 272 -1.87 -10.04 16.73
N TRP A 273 -0.73 -9.79 16.08
CA TRP A 273 0.45 -10.65 16.21
C TRP A 273 0.98 -10.71 17.62
N ALA A 274 1.18 -9.56 18.25
CA ALA A 274 1.75 -9.46 19.59
C ALA A 274 0.87 -10.16 20.65
N GLU A 275 -0.47 -9.99 20.55
CA GLU A 275 -1.43 -10.68 21.40
C GLU A 275 -1.30 -12.20 21.25
N ARG A 276 -1.23 -12.71 20.02
CA ARG A 276 -1.12 -14.14 19.72
C ARG A 276 0.13 -14.79 20.31
N ILE A 277 1.26 -14.05 20.37
CA ILE A 277 2.55 -14.58 20.82
C ILE A 277 2.98 -14.08 22.23
N GLY A 278 2.12 -13.33 22.92
CA GLY A 278 2.38 -12.82 24.27
C GLY A 278 3.44 -11.72 24.33
N LYS A 279 3.61 -10.92 23.28
CA LYS A 279 4.50 -9.74 23.25
C LYS A 279 3.72 -8.44 23.45
N ASN A 280 4.43 -7.36 23.76
CA ASN A 280 3.85 -6.01 23.79
C ASN A 280 4.04 -5.33 22.43
N TRP A 281 2.94 -5.05 21.72
CA TRP A 281 2.97 -4.39 20.42
C TRP A 281 3.56 -2.96 20.46
N GLU A 282 3.45 -2.26 21.60
CA GLU A 282 3.98 -0.89 21.74
C GLU A 282 5.50 -0.87 21.67
N ASP A 283 6.18 -1.95 22.02
CA ASP A 283 7.63 -2.06 21.88
C ASP A 283 8.07 -1.95 20.42
N TYR A 284 7.20 -2.30 19.45
CA TYR A 284 7.46 -2.28 18.02
C TYR A 284 7.02 -0.98 17.33
N TRP A 285 6.23 -0.13 18.00
CA TRP A 285 5.68 1.08 17.40
C TRP A 285 5.94 2.36 18.19
N LYS A 286 6.35 2.25 19.47
CA LYS A 286 6.49 3.40 20.38
C LYS A 286 7.86 3.50 21.06
N LYS A 287 8.72 2.49 20.92
CA LYS A 287 10.05 2.50 21.54
C LYS A 287 11.11 2.97 20.56
N GLU A 288 11.93 3.94 21.00
CA GLU A 288 13.00 4.53 20.19
C GLU A 288 14.11 3.53 19.80
N ASP A 289 14.23 2.39 20.48
CA ASP A 289 15.17 1.31 20.17
C ASP A 289 14.64 0.33 19.09
N THR A 290 13.51 0.65 18.46
CA THR A 290 12.91 -0.09 17.37
C THR A 290 13.12 0.65 16.05
N LYS A 291 13.53 -0.07 15.01
CA LYS A 291 13.65 0.45 13.64
C LYS A 291 12.41 0.09 12.82
N LEU A 292 11.70 1.12 12.37
CA LEU A 292 10.51 0.97 11.52
C LEU A 292 10.89 1.15 10.05
N VAL A 293 10.57 0.16 9.21
CA VAL A 293 10.87 0.19 7.76
C VAL A 293 9.63 -0.23 6.97
N HIS A 294 9.20 0.64 6.04
CA HIS A 294 8.06 0.40 5.17
C HIS A 294 8.50 0.06 3.75
N PHE A 295 8.31 -1.18 3.29
CA PHE A 295 8.52 -1.57 1.89
C PHE A 295 7.27 -1.29 1.07
N ILE A 296 7.42 -0.49 0.01
CA ILE A 296 6.30 0.02 -0.80
C ILE A 296 6.63 0.07 -2.28
N GLY A 297 5.62 0.22 -3.14
CA GLY A 297 5.78 0.68 -4.52
C GLY A 297 5.83 2.22 -4.58
N LYS A 298 6.38 2.79 -5.65
CA LYS A 298 6.51 4.25 -5.82
C LYS A 298 5.19 5.01 -5.75
N ASP A 299 4.09 4.38 -6.09
CA ASP A 299 2.72 4.92 -6.02
C ASP A 299 2.25 5.21 -4.58
N ASN A 300 2.90 4.59 -3.60
CA ASN A 300 2.59 4.74 -2.18
C ASN A 300 3.53 5.70 -1.42
N ILE A 301 4.48 6.36 -2.10
CA ILE A 301 5.46 7.24 -1.45
C ILE A 301 4.79 8.35 -0.66
N VAL A 302 3.81 9.05 -1.24
CA VAL A 302 3.12 10.16 -0.59
C VAL A 302 2.44 9.73 0.71
N PHE A 303 1.84 8.54 0.72
CA PHE A 303 1.12 8.03 1.89
C PHE A 303 2.07 7.64 3.02
N HIS A 304 3.20 6.99 2.71
CA HIS A 304 4.14 6.50 3.71
C HIS A 304 5.21 7.51 4.12
N CYS A 305 5.45 8.54 3.30
CA CYS A 305 6.45 9.56 3.61
C CYS A 305 5.85 10.90 4.08
N ILE A 306 4.60 11.19 3.75
CA ILE A 306 3.95 12.47 4.09
C ILE A 306 2.75 12.26 5.00
N ILE A 307 1.72 11.54 4.52
CA ILE A 307 0.43 11.45 5.21
C ILE A 307 0.55 10.66 6.51
N PHE A 308 1.03 9.43 6.44
CA PHE A 308 1.14 8.57 7.62
C PHE A 308 2.11 9.12 8.68
N PRO A 309 3.32 9.61 8.33
CA PRO A 309 4.17 10.31 9.31
C PRO A 309 3.54 11.54 9.94
N ALA A 310 2.74 12.33 9.19
CA ALA A 310 1.98 13.43 9.76
C ALA A 310 0.93 12.95 10.76
N MET A 311 0.23 11.84 10.47
CA MET A 311 -0.71 11.20 11.38
C MET A 311 -0.03 10.69 12.66
N LEU A 312 1.11 9.99 12.53
CA LEU A 312 1.90 9.50 13.67
C LEU A 312 2.41 10.66 14.54
N LYS A 313 2.86 11.75 13.90
CA LYS A 313 3.31 12.96 14.58
C LYS A 313 2.18 13.67 15.32
N ALA A 314 0.99 13.73 14.72
CA ALA A 314 -0.21 14.30 15.34
C ALA A 314 -0.63 13.51 16.58
N GLU A 315 -0.65 12.17 16.48
CA GLU A 315 -0.99 11.30 17.62
C GLU A 315 0.05 11.40 18.76
N GLY A 316 1.33 11.55 18.41
CA GLY A 316 2.42 11.96 19.30
C GLY A 316 3.12 10.87 20.08
N SER A 317 2.63 9.62 20.08
CA SER A 317 3.24 8.52 20.86
C SER A 317 4.00 7.50 19.99
N TYR A 318 3.89 7.58 18.68
CA TYR A 318 4.49 6.63 17.74
C TYR A 318 5.88 7.07 17.26
N ILE A 319 6.75 6.10 16.99
CA ILE A 319 8.01 6.33 16.26
C ILE A 319 7.72 6.60 14.77
N LEU A 320 8.64 7.28 14.12
CA LEU A 320 8.58 7.55 12.69
C LEU A 320 9.40 6.52 11.91
N PRO A 321 9.14 6.31 10.60
CA PRO A 321 9.90 5.40 9.78
C PRO A 321 11.39 5.80 9.68
N ASP A 322 12.30 4.87 9.95
CA ASP A 322 13.73 5.03 9.67
C ASP A 322 14.02 4.98 8.17
N ASN A 323 13.26 4.18 7.43
CA ASN A 323 13.42 4.09 5.99
C ASN A 323 12.11 3.67 5.30
N VAL A 324 11.93 4.17 4.09
CA VAL A 324 10.80 3.82 3.21
C VAL A 324 11.36 3.41 1.84
N PRO A 325 11.91 2.19 1.71
CA PRO A 325 12.40 1.69 0.44
C PRO A 325 11.25 1.48 -0.55
N ALA A 326 11.15 2.37 -1.53
CA ALA A 326 10.20 2.30 -2.62
C ALA A 326 10.87 1.81 -3.90
N ASN A 327 10.29 0.81 -4.55
CA ASN A 327 10.72 0.37 -5.86
C ASN A 327 9.86 0.98 -6.97
N GLU A 328 10.44 1.07 -8.16
CA GLU A 328 9.78 1.47 -9.40
C GLU A 328 8.88 0.32 -9.92
N PHE A 329 8.26 0.48 -11.10
CA PHE A 329 7.38 -0.54 -11.64
C PHE A 329 8.14 -1.62 -12.43
N LEU A 330 7.62 -2.84 -12.36
CA LEU A 330 7.99 -3.92 -13.25
C LEU A 330 6.96 -3.98 -14.39
N ASN A 331 7.44 -3.97 -15.63
CA ASN A 331 6.64 -4.19 -16.83
C ASN A 331 6.64 -5.68 -17.21
N LEU A 332 5.83 -6.08 -18.16
CA LEU A 332 5.75 -7.42 -18.73
C LEU A 332 5.82 -7.35 -20.25
N GLU A 333 6.85 -7.97 -20.84
CA GLU A 333 7.07 -8.00 -22.31
C GLU A 333 6.93 -6.60 -22.94
N GLY A 334 7.60 -5.60 -22.34
CA GLY A 334 7.61 -4.21 -22.79
C GLY A 334 6.36 -3.41 -22.51
N ASN A 335 5.35 -3.97 -21.83
CA ASN A 335 4.10 -3.29 -21.52
C ASN A 335 3.87 -3.18 -20.01
N LYS A 336 3.18 -2.11 -19.58
CA LYS A 336 2.78 -1.95 -18.17
C LYS A 336 1.84 -3.07 -17.76
N LEU A 337 2.12 -3.69 -16.61
CA LEU A 337 1.20 -4.64 -15.96
C LEU A 337 -0.15 -3.96 -15.68
N SER A 338 -1.25 -4.64 -15.96
CA SER A 338 -2.60 -4.07 -15.84
C SER A 338 -3.61 -5.12 -15.40
N THR A 339 -4.12 -4.96 -14.18
CA THR A 339 -5.20 -5.80 -13.64
C THR A 339 -6.49 -5.65 -14.46
N SER A 340 -6.86 -4.43 -14.87
CA SER A 340 -8.09 -4.16 -15.62
C SER A 340 -8.08 -4.76 -17.03
N LYS A 341 -6.88 -4.87 -17.65
CA LYS A 341 -6.69 -5.46 -18.98
C LYS A 341 -6.32 -6.94 -18.94
N ASN A 342 -6.26 -7.54 -17.76
CA ASN A 342 -5.78 -8.91 -17.52
C ASN A 342 -4.40 -9.17 -18.17
N TRP A 343 -3.53 -8.15 -18.17
CA TRP A 343 -2.15 -8.24 -18.68
C TRP A 343 -1.18 -8.34 -17.50
N ALA A 344 -1.02 -9.54 -16.97
CA ALA A 344 -0.18 -9.81 -15.80
C ALA A 344 0.23 -11.29 -15.75
N VAL A 345 1.30 -11.59 -15.03
CA VAL A 345 1.60 -12.93 -14.53
C VAL A 345 1.07 -12.97 -13.10
N TRP A 346 -0.06 -13.63 -12.91
CA TRP A 346 -0.71 -13.79 -11.62
C TRP A 346 0.02 -14.83 -10.77
N LEU A 347 0.26 -14.52 -9.49
CA LEU A 347 1.04 -15.42 -8.64
C LEU A 347 0.38 -16.79 -8.45
N HIS A 348 -0.92 -16.83 -8.19
CA HIS A 348 -1.64 -18.09 -8.01
C HIS A 348 -1.64 -18.96 -9.28
N GLU A 349 -1.71 -18.37 -10.48
CA GLU A 349 -1.60 -19.08 -11.76
C GLU A 349 -0.17 -19.58 -11.98
N TYR A 350 0.84 -18.70 -11.74
CA TYR A 350 2.24 -19.11 -11.84
C TYR A 350 2.57 -20.33 -10.97
N LEU A 351 2.07 -20.37 -9.74
CA LEU A 351 2.31 -21.47 -8.80
C LEU A 351 1.68 -22.79 -9.28
N LEU A 352 0.59 -22.73 -10.03
CA LEU A 352 -0.04 -23.90 -10.66
C LEU A 352 0.72 -24.35 -11.92
N ASP A 353 1.12 -23.41 -12.78
CA ASP A 353 1.77 -23.67 -14.05
C ASP A 353 3.23 -24.12 -13.88
N PHE A 354 3.90 -23.65 -12.81
CA PHE A 354 5.30 -23.90 -12.51
C PHE A 354 5.49 -24.46 -11.08
N PRO A 355 5.00 -25.68 -10.79
CA PRO A 355 5.14 -26.28 -9.47
C PRO A 355 6.64 -26.40 -9.09
N ASP A 356 6.95 -26.14 -7.81
CA ASP A 356 8.32 -26.17 -7.24
C ASP A 356 9.32 -25.20 -7.89
N LYS A 357 8.83 -24.10 -8.50
CA LYS A 357 9.66 -23.05 -9.11
C LYS A 357 9.56 -21.71 -8.41
N GLN A 358 9.15 -21.67 -7.15
CA GLN A 358 9.04 -20.44 -6.34
C GLN A 358 10.39 -19.72 -6.26
N ASP A 359 11.47 -20.44 -6.00
CA ASP A 359 12.81 -19.87 -5.87
C ASP A 359 13.37 -19.38 -7.20
N VAL A 360 12.99 -20.01 -8.32
CA VAL A 360 13.36 -19.53 -9.67
C VAL A 360 12.73 -18.15 -9.92
N LEU A 361 11.44 -17.99 -9.60
CA LEU A 361 10.77 -16.69 -9.73
C LEU A 361 11.35 -15.66 -8.75
N ARG A 362 11.58 -16.05 -7.50
CA ARG A 362 12.21 -15.20 -6.49
C ARG A 362 13.57 -14.68 -6.96
N TYR A 363 14.41 -15.56 -7.49
CA TYR A 363 15.71 -15.20 -8.04
C TYR A 363 15.58 -14.23 -9.23
N ALA A 364 14.73 -14.56 -10.20
CA ALA A 364 14.55 -13.73 -11.39
C ALA A 364 14.03 -12.32 -11.06
N LEU A 365 13.05 -12.20 -10.14
CA LEU A 365 12.54 -10.92 -9.69
C LEU A 365 13.56 -10.11 -8.89
N THR A 366 14.41 -10.77 -8.09
CA THR A 366 15.47 -10.11 -7.32
C THR A 366 16.58 -9.61 -8.24
N ALA A 367 17.04 -10.46 -9.18
CA ALA A 367 18.09 -10.10 -10.13
C ALA A 367 17.64 -9.00 -11.13
N ASN A 368 16.33 -8.83 -11.32
CA ASN A 368 15.72 -7.81 -12.17
C ASN A 368 14.88 -6.79 -11.37
N ALA A 369 15.23 -6.58 -10.09
CA ALA A 369 14.47 -5.68 -9.22
C ALA A 369 14.42 -4.25 -9.78
N PRO A 370 13.24 -3.60 -9.82
CA PRO A 370 13.09 -2.24 -10.32
C PRO A 370 13.48 -1.21 -9.24
N GLU A 371 14.74 -1.21 -8.79
CA GLU A 371 15.16 -0.41 -7.63
C GLU A 371 15.31 1.08 -7.93
N THR A 372 15.78 1.43 -9.13
CA THR A 372 16.11 2.83 -9.49
C THR A 372 15.38 3.33 -10.73
N LYS A 373 14.82 2.43 -11.52
CA LYS A 373 14.03 2.68 -12.73
C LYS A 373 13.06 1.54 -12.97
N ASP A 374 12.04 1.79 -13.78
CA ASP A 374 11.16 0.73 -14.27
C ASP A 374 11.98 -0.34 -15.02
N ASN A 375 11.72 -1.61 -14.73
CA ASN A 375 12.34 -2.75 -15.40
C ASN A 375 11.26 -3.56 -16.14
N ASP A 376 11.71 -4.51 -16.96
CA ASP A 376 10.84 -5.36 -17.76
C ASP A 376 11.08 -6.85 -17.46
N PHE A 377 10.01 -7.59 -17.19
CA PHE A 377 10.04 -9.03 -17.08
C PHE A 377 9.71 -9.63 -18.45
N THR A 378 10.59 -10.53 -18.93
CA THR A 378 10.31 -11.34 -20.12
C THR A 378 10.49 -12.81 -19.82
N TRP A 379 9.67 -13.66 -20.40
CA TRP A 379 9.80 -15.12 -20.27
C TRP A 379 11.13 -15.61 -20.80
N LYS A 380 11.68 -14.97 -21.81
CA LYS A 380 13.01 -15.27 -22.37
C LYS A 380 14.12 -15.03 -21.34
N ASP A 381 14.10 -13.88 -20.65
CA ASP A 381 15.07 -13.57 -19.59
C ASP A 381 14.91 -14.51 -18.40
N PHE A 382 13.67 -14.78 -17.98
CA PHE A 382 13.36 -15.74 -16.92
C PHE A 382 13.97 -17.13 -17.22
N GLN A 383 13.76 -17.66 -18.41
CA GLN A 383 14.34 -18.95 -18.83
C GLN A 383 15.88 -18.88 -18.87
N ALA A 384 16.45 -17.79 -19.38
CA ALA A 384 17.90 -17.62 -19.45
C ALA A 384 18.54 -17.59 -18.06
N ARG A 385 17.95 -16.88 -17.10
CA ARG A 385 18.42 -16.84 -15.71
C ARG A 385 18.35 -18.21 -15.03
N ASN A 386 17.24 -18.92 -15.20
CA ASN A 386 17.12 -20.28 -14.68
C ASN A 386 18.22 -21.19 -15.23
N ASN A 387 18.43 -21.21 -16.53
CA ASN A 387 19.33 -22.15 -17.18
C ASN A 387 20.80 -21.77 -16.99
N ASN A 388 21.15 -20.50 -17.19
CA ASN A 388 22.55 -20.06 -17.23
C ASN A 388 23.07 -19.68 -15.83
N GLU A 389 22.24 -19.05 -14.98
CA GLU A 389 22.70 -18.56 -13.69
C GLU A 389 22.43 -19.58 -12.57
N LEU A 390 21.19 -20.06 -12.42
CA LEU A 390 20.87 -21.01 -11.36
C LEU A 390 21.39 -22.43 -11.67
N ALA A 391 21.07 -22.99 -12.84
CA ALA A 391 21.49 -24.37 -13.15
C ALA A 391 22.98 -24.47 -13.52
N ALA A 392 23.43 -23.68 -14.51
CA ALA A 392 24.78 -23.81 -15.03
C ALA A 392 25.88 -23.26 -14.10
N ILE A 393 25.65 -22.10 -13.43
CA ILE A 393 26.65 -21.48 -12.55
C ILE A 393 26.48 -21.99 -11.13
N PHE A 394 25.37 -21.66 -10.47
CA PHE A 394 25.16 -21.96 -9.06
C PHE A 394 25.02 -23.44 -8.80
N GLY A 395 24.23 -24.16 -9.60
CA GLY A 395 24.07 -25.61 -9.50
C GLY A 395 25.40 -26.38 -9.70
N ASN A 396 26.21 -25.96 -10.67
CA ASN A 396 27.55 -26.56 -10.88
C ASN A 396 28.51 -26.27 -9.72
N PHE A 397 28.47 -25.05 -9.15
CA PHE A 397 29.22 -24.70 -7.94
C PHE A 397 28.86 -25.65 -6.78
N ILE A 398 27.58 -25.78 -6.46
CA ILE A 398 27.10 -26.66 -5.38
C ILE A 398 27.52 -28.12 -5.64
N ASN A 399 27.31 -28.62 -6.86
CA ASN A 399 27.70 -29.98 -7.23
C ASN A 399 29.20 -30.22 -6.99
N ARG A 400 30.06 -29.30 -7.42
CA ARG A 400 31.52 -29.41 -7.20
C ARG A 400 31.91 -29.43 -5.73
N VAL A 401 31.31 -28.53 -4.92
CA VAL A 401 31.55 -28.47 -3.48
C VAL A 401 31.16 -29.79 -2.81
N VAL A 402 29.95 -30.27 -3.07
CA VAL A 402 29.46 -31.55 -2.47
C VAL A 402 30.35 -32.73 -2.90
N VAL A 403 30.68 -32.83 -4.18
CA VAL A 403 31.54 -33.92 -4.69
C VAL A 403 32.93 -33.90 -4.03
N LEU A 404 33.54 -32.71 -3.91
CA LEU A 404 34.88 -32.61 -3.28
C LEU A 404 34.81 -32.89 -1.77
N THR A 405 33.82 -32.34 -1.06
CA THR A 405 33.66 -32.61 0.38
C THR A 405 33.40 -34.06 0.72
N ASN A 406 32.70 -34.81 -0.17
CA ASN A 406 32.47 -36.22 0.01
C ASN A 406 33.70 -37.09 -0.37
N LYS A 407 34.62 -36.53 -1.14
CA LYS A 407 35.81 -37.25 -1.59
C LYS A 407 36.98 -37.09 -0.61
N TYR A 408 37.08 -35.93 0.05
CA TYR A 408 38.18 -35.57 0.95
C TYR A 408 37.64 -35.21 2.36
#